data_bac53d5a7ae57b2b59844551d71987bc
#
_entry.id   bac53d5a7ae57b2b59844551d71987bc
#
_cell.length_a   1.000
_cell.length_b   1.000
_cell.length_c   1.000
_cell.angle_alpha   90.00
_cell.angle_beta   90.00
_cell.angle_gamma   90.00
#
_symmetry.space_group_name_H-M   'P 1'
#
loop_
_entity.id
_entity.type
_entity.pdbx_description
1 polymer ?
#
loop_
_entity_poly.entity_id
_entity_poly.type
_entity_poly.pdbx_seq_one_letter_code
_entity_poly.pdbx_strand_id
1 'polypeptide(L)'
;MRTFLSLKTCLLSALLLCANSISASKIISVSDFGLKPDSRINAVPFIQKAIDACKQYPGSTLVFPKGRYDFWAQHAIEKDYHETNTYDVNPKILAVLLEQINDLTIDGNGSEFIMHGRMQPFTFSRVLRRRTLS
;
A
#
# COMPACT_ATOMS: atom_id res chain seq x y z
N MET A 1 4.62 -62.58 25.46
CA MET A 1 5.73 -61.90 25.55
C MET A 1 5.86 -61.07 24.37
N ARG A 2 5.98 -60.02 24.42
CA ARG A 2 6.29 -59.35 23.35
C ARG A 2 5.43 -58.68 22.59
N THR A 3 5.68 -57.57 22.10
CA THR A 3 5.05 -56.74 21.08
C THR A 3 3.87 -55.89 21.52
N PHE A 4 3.97 -55.25 22.65
CA PHE A 4 3.13 -54.10 23.00
C PHE A 4 3.86 -52.75 22.87
N LEU A 5 4.91 -52.70 22.07
CA LEU A 5 5.74 -51.50 21.97
C LEU A 5 5.61 -50.73 20.67
N SER A 6 4.59 -51.00 19.86
CA SER A 6 4.54 -50.40 18.53
C SER A 6 3.32 -49.51 18.22
N LEU A 7 2.47 -49.26 19.20
CA LEU A 7 1.25 -48.49 18.96
C LEU A 7 1.21 -47.12 19.64
N LYS A 8 2.27 -46.76 20.37
CA LYS A 8 2.33 -45.46 21.05
C LYS A 8 3.18 -44.41 20.37
N THR A 9 3.82 -44.75 19.28
CA THR A 9 4.69 -43.81 18.52
C THR A 9 4.05 -43.19 17.30
N CYS A 10 2.85 -43.59 16.91
CA CYS A 10 2.17 -43.04 15.75
C CYS A 10 1.18 -41.90 16.04
N LEU A 11 0.92 -41.60 17.31
CA LEU A 11 -0.03 -40.55 17.69
C LEU A 11 0.60 -39.18 18.01
N LEU A 12 1.93 -39.10 17.93
CA LEU A 12 2.63 -37.85 18.26
C LEU A 12 3.06 -37.01 17.02
N SER A 13 2.84 -37.51 15.83
CA SER A 13 3.24 -36.82 14.59
C SER A 13 2.11 -36.10 13.84
N ALA A 14 0.89 -36.13 14.39
CA ALA A 14 -0.25 -35.48 13.75
C ALA A 14 -0.60 -34.08 14.35
N LEU A 15 0.23 -33.58 15.28
CA LEU A 15 0.05 -32.25 15.86
C LEU A 15 1.03 -31.22 15.26
N LEU A 16 1.41 -31.45 14.02
CA LEU A 16 2.30 -30.54 13.34
C LEU A 16 1.50 -29.64 12.42
N LEU A 17 1.52 -28.36 12.74
CA LEU A 17 1.55 -27.24 11.80
C LEU A 17 0.25 -26.90 11.07
N CYS A 18 -0.69 -26.41 11.82
CA CYS A 18 -1.37 -25.19 11.36
C CYS A 18 -0.65 -23.98 11.99
N ALA A 19 0.57 -23.73 11.58
CA ALA A 19 1.14 -22.41 11.71
C ALA A 19 0.36 -21.51 10.74
N ASN A 20 -0.80 -21.04 11.18
CA ASN A 20 -1.42 -19.88 10.58
C ASN A 20 -0.40 -18.75 10.79
N SER A 21 0.36 -18.45 9.75
CA SER A 21 1.15 -17.24 9.69
C SER A 21 0.15 -16.09 9.74
N ILE A 22 -0.16 -15.64 10.94
CA ILE A 22 -0.81 -14.34 11.13
C ILE A 22 0.24 -13.34 10.68
N SER A 23 0.18 -12.99 9.41
CA SER A 23 0.95 -11.86 8.90
C SER A 23 0.43 -10.63 9.62
N ALA A 24 1.15 -10.17 10.61
CA ALA A 24 0.82 -8.94 11.30
C ALA A 24 0.81 -7.81 10.26
N SER A 25 -0.33 -7.15 10.12
CA SER A 25 -0.48 -6.00 9.24
C SER A 25 0.53 -4.92 9.68
N LYS A 26 1.44 -4.55 8.78
CA LYS A 26 2.45 -3.53 9.08
C LYS A 26 1.85 -2.15 8.85
N ILE A 27 2.00 -1.28 9.83
CA ILE A 27 1.66 0.15 9.70
C ILE A 27 2.90 0.89 9.21
N ILE A 28 2.75 1.64 8.14
CA ILE A 28 3.81 2.43 7.50
C ILE A 28 3.32 3.87 7.43
N SER A 29 4.02 4.79 8.08
CA SER A 29 3.68 6.20 8.06
C SER A 29 4.47 6.94 6.98
N VAL A 30 3.82 7.85 6.26
CA VAL A 30 4.52 8.74 5.32
C VAL A 30 5.57 9.60 6.02
N SER A 31 5.41 9.85 7.31
CA SER A 31 6.37 10.60 8.13
C SER A 31 7.70 9.87 8.31
N ASP A 32 7.72 8.54 8.25
CA ASP A 32 8.93 7.73 8.34
C ASP A 32 9.85 7.95 7.14
N PHE A 33 9.31 8.48 6.05
CA PHE A 33 10.02 8.83 4.82
C PHE A 33 10.35 10.31 4.70
N GLY A 34 10.08 11.09 5.76
CA GLY A 34 10.40 12.52 5.84
C GLY A 34 9.28 13.47 5.43
N LEU A 35 8.09 12.95 5.10
CA LEU A 35 6.94 13.76 4.76
C LEU A 35 6.14 14.12 6.02
N LYS A 36 6.28 15.36 6.48
CA LYS A 36 5.51 15.86 7.63
C LYS A 36 4.23 16.54 7.15
N PRO A 37 3.11 16.42 7.91
CA PRO A 37 1.91 17.21 7.65
C PRO A 37 2.24 18.71 7.69
N ASP A 38 1.51 19.49 6.93
CA ASP A 38 1.60 20.97 6.84
C ASP A 38 2.97 21.53 6.40
N SER A 39 3.88 20.67 5.93
CA SER A 39 5.24 21.06 5.54
C SER A 39 5.30 21.88 4.24
N ARG A 40 4.23 21.88 3.45
CA ARG A 40 4.14 22.57 2.16
C ARG A 40 5.20 22.17 1.12
N ILE A 41 5.83 21.03 1.30
CA ILE A 41 6.75 20.44 0.32
C ILE A 41 5.99 19.51 -0.62
N ASN A 42 6.57 19.21 -1.79
CA ASN A 42 5.96 18.25 -2.70
C ASN A 42 5.94 16.86 -2.10
N ALA A 43 4.74 16.33 -1.85
CA ALA A 43 4.53 15.04 -1.21
C ALA A 43 4.88 13.85 -2.12
N VAL A 44 4.83 14.02 -3.44
CA VAL A 44 4.97 12.93 -4.43
C VAL A 44 6.17 12.01 -4.19
N PRO A 45 7.42 12.52 -4.09
CA PRO A 45 8.60 11.65 -3.97
C PRO A 45 8.64 10.87 -2.65
N PHE A 46 8.07 11.41 -1.59
CA PHE A 46 8.05 10.75 -0.27
C PHE A 46 6.99 9.65 -0.22
N ILE A 47 5.80 9.93 -0.78
CA ILE A 47 4.71 8.96 -0.83
C ILE A 47 5.09 7.78 -1.73
N GLN A 48 5.78 8.02 -2.84
CA GLN A 48 6.25 6.94 -3.71
C GLN A 48 7.19 5.99 -2.96
N LYS A 49 8.11 6.51 -2.15
CA LYS A 49 8.98 5.69 -1.29
C LYS A 49 8.20 4.89 -0.26
N ALA A 50 7.18 5.50 0.35
CA ALA A 50 6.31 4.81 1.30
C ALA A 50 5.51 3.68 0.65
N ILE A 51 5.01 3.89 -0.58
CA ILE A 51 4.32 2.87 -1.37
C ILE A 51 5.26 1.71 -1.71
N ASP A 52 6.49 2.00 -2.11
CA ASP A 52 7.47 0.97 -2.42
C ASP A 52 7.83 0.13 -1.18
N ALA A 53 7.85 0.74 0.00
CA ALA A 53 7.95 0.01 1.26
C ALA A 53 6.71 -0.87 1.53
N CYS A 54 5.50 -0.38 1.24
CA CYS A 54 4.26 -1.16 1.38
C CYS A 54 4.24 -2.41 0.49
N LYS A 55 4.85 -2.36 -0.70
CA LYS A 55 4.95 -3.53 -1.60
C LYS A 55 5.69 -4.70 -0.97
N GLN A 56 6.61 -4.44 -0.04
CA GLN A 56 7.35 -5.48 0.69
C GLN A 56 6.51 -6.17 1.78
N TYR A 57 5.37 -5.58 2.15
CA TYR A 57 4.53 -6.05 3.24
C TYR A 57 3.06 -6.10 2.80
N PRO A 58 2.63 -7.16 2.10
CA PRO A 58 1.23 -7.35 1.74
C PRO A 58 0.32 -7.26 2.98
N GLY A 59 -0.80 -6.57 2.85
CA GLY A 59 -1.71 -6.31 3.98
C GLY A 59 -1.31 -5.12 4.84
N SER A 60 -0.32 -4.31 4.42
CA SER A 60 0.09 -3.13 5.17
C SER A 60 -0.94 -2.00 5.13
N THR A 61 -0.83 -1.11 6.11
CA THR A 61 -1.60 0.15 6.16
C THR A 61 -0.64 1.33 5.98
N LEU A 62 -0.85 2.11 4.93
CA LEU A 62 -0.16 3.38 4.71
C LEU A 62 -0.94 4.49 5.41
N VAL A 63 -0.32 5.12 6.40
CA VAL A 63 -0.94 6.14 7.24
C VAL A 63 -0.41 7.53 6.91
N PHE A 64 -1.33 8.46 6.73
CA PHE A 64 -1.05 9.90 6.66
C PHE A 64 -1.41 10.52 8.01
N PRO A 65 -0.45 10.96 8.83
CA PRO A 65 -0.76 11.78 9.98
C PRO A 65 -1.62 12.98 9.60
N LYS A 66 -2.60 13.31 10.43
CA LYS A 66 -3.56 14.37 10.12
C LYS A 66 -2.88 15.69 9.80
N GLY A 67 -3.25 16.30 8.68
CA GLY A 67 -2.75 17.59 8.22
C GLY A 67 -2.91 17.78 6.73
N ARG A 68 -2.22 18.76 6.19
CA ARG A 68 -2.26 19.08 4.78
C ARG A 68 -1.03 18.54 4.06
N TYR A 69 -1.26 17.98 2.87
CA TYR A 69 -0.22 17.46 1.96
C TYR A 69 -0.39 18.09 0.58
N ASP A 70 0.68 18.67 0.07
CA ASP A 70 0.68 19.38 -1.20
C ASP A 70 1.36 18.54 -2.28
N PHE A 71 0.77 18.51 -3.48
CA PHE A 71 1.23 17.72 -4.62
C PHE A 71 1.43 18.63 -5.83
N TRP A 72 2.62 18.60 -6.41
CA TRP A 72 2.92 19.27 -7.67
C TRP A 72 3.31 18.27 -8.74
N ALA A 73 3.09 18.62 -10.00
CA ALA A 73 3.43 17.77 -11.14
C ALA A 73 4.93 17.44 -11.24
N GLN A 74 5.76 18.27 -10.64
CA GLN A 74 7.20 17.98 -10.52
C GLN A 74 7.40 16.67 -9.75
N HIS A 75 8.16 15.74 -10.33
CA HIS A 75 8.36 14.39 -9.82
C HIS A 75 7.13 13.47 -9.82
N ALA A 76 6.01 13.91 -10.39
CA ALA A 76 4.86 13.04 -10.61
C ALA A 76 5.19 11.98 -11.66
N ILE A 77 4.47 10.87 -11.59
CA ILE A 77 4.63 9.78 -12.55
C ILE A 77 3.85 10.13 -13.81
N GLU A 78 4.53 10.10 -14.95
CA GLU A 78 3.88 10.24 -16.26
C GLU A 78 3.61 8.85 -16.84
N LYS A 79 2.38 8.61 -17.29
CA LYS A 79 1.99 7.33 -17.86
C LYS A 79 0.97 7.50 -18.98
N ASP A 80 1.23 6.84 -20.09
CA ASP A 80 0.28 6.77 -21.19
C ASP A 80 -0.72 5.64 -20.94
N TYR A 81 -2.00 5.99 -20.91
CA TYR A 81 -3.09 5.02 -20.93
C TYR A 81 -4.40 5.65 -21.37
N HIS A 82 -5.29 4.81 -21.88
CA HIS A 82 -6.63 5.21 -22.26
C HIS A 82 -7.55 5.26 -21.04
N GLU A 83 -8.20 6.38 -20.82
CA GLU A 83 -9.09 6.59 -19.69
C GLU A 83 -10.56 6.58 -20.08
N THR A 84 -10.91 7.36 -21.10
CA THR A 84 -12.28 7.46 -21.62
C THR A 84 -12.26 7.78 -23.11
N ASN A 85 -13.38 7.50 -23.79
CA ASN A 85 -13.55 7.87 -25.20
C ASN A 85 -13.72 9.38 -25.42
N THR A 86 -13.98 10.15 -24.36
CA THR A 86 -14.28 11.58 -24.46
C THR A 86 -13.03 12.43 -24.27
N TYR A 87 -12.03 11.93 -23.53
CA TYR A 87 -10.83 12.68 -23.21
C TYR A 87 -9.63 11.75 -23.05
N ASP A 88 -8.72 11.83 -23.97
CA ASP A 88 -7.53 10.97 -23.99
C ASP A 88 -6.25 11.77 -24.26
N VAL A 89 -5.97 12.73 -23.36
CA VAL A 89 -4.70 13.45 -23.39
C VAL A 89 -3.67 12.63 -22.62
N ASN A 90 -2.56 12.35 -23.26
CA ASN A 90 -1.40 11.66 -22.71
C ASN A 90 -0.16 12.58 -22.77
N PRO A 91 0.83 12.38 -21.88
CA PRO A 91 0.78 11.47 -20.72
C PRO A 91 -0.19 11.93 -19.63
N LYS A 92 -0.71 10.99 -18.85
CA LYS A 92 -1.42 11.28 -17.60
C LYS A 92 -0.40 11.60 -16.52
N ILE A 93 -0.66 12.64 -15.76
CA ILE A 93 0.17 13.04 -14.60
C ILE A 93 -0.43 12.43 -13.34
N LEU A 94 0.30 11.54 -12.68
CA LEU A 94 -0.18 10.75 -11.54
C LEU A 94 0.55 11.20 -10.27
N ALA A 95 -0.20 11.73 -9.30
CA ALA A 95 0.36 12.12 -8.01
C ALA A 95 0.74 10.89 -7.18
N VAL A 96 -0.14 9.90 -7.12
CA VAL A 96 0.06 8.64 -6.40
C VAL A 96 -0.30 7.47 -7.30
N LEU A 97 0.68 6.66 -7.66
CA LEU A 97 0.46 5.43 -8.42
C LEU A 97 0.62 4.21 -7.51
N LEU A 98 -0.47 3.46 -7.39
CA LEU A 98 -0.54 2.19 -6.68
C LEU A 98 -0.59 1.07 -7.72
N GLU A 99 0.58 0.56 -8.06
CA GLU A 99 0.72 -0.48 -9.09
C GLU A 99 1.35 -1.74 -8.50
N GLN A 100 0.77 -2.90 -8.85
CA GLN A 100 1.25 -4.22 -8.41
C GLN A 100 1.37 -4.34 -6.88
N ILE A 101 0.41 -3.77 -6.18
CA ILE A 101 0.36 -3.83 -4.72
C ILE A 101 -0.85 -4.64 -4.27
N ASN A 102 -0.66 -5.48 -3.28
CA ASN A 102 -1.69 -6.39 -2.79
C ASN A 102 -2.12 -6.00 -1.39
N ASP A 103 -3.44 -5.99 -1.18
CA ASP A 103 -4.08 -5.87 0.14
C ASP A 103 -3.58 -4.64 0.93
N LEU A 104 -3.48 -3.48 0.26
CA LEU A 104 -3.09 -2.21 0.89
C LEU A 104 -4.32 -1.48 1.44
N THR A 105 -4.20 -1.00 2.67
CA THR A 105 -5.10 -0.01 3.26
C THR A 105 -4.43 1.36 3.22
N ILE A 106 -5.15 2.40 2.81
CA ILE A 106 -4.69 3.79 2.91
C ILE A 106 -5.56 4.49 3.94
N ASP A 107 -4.93 4.96 5.00
CA ASP A 107 -5.58 5.74 6.06
C ASP A 107 -5.15 7.20 5.94
N GLY A 108 -6.06 8.02 5.45
CA GLY A 108 -5.86 9.47 5.31
C GLY A 108 -6.04 10.24 6.60
N ASN A 109 -6.63 9.63 7.64
CA ASN A 109 -6.83 10.22 8.95
C ASN A 109 -7.42 11.65 8.92
N GLY A 110 -8.35 11.89 7.98
CA GLY A 110 -8.95 13.20 7.76
C GLY A 110 -7.99 14.28 7.27
N SER A 111 -6.93 13.89 6.57
CA SER A 111 -5.97 14.82 5.97
C SER A 111 -6.49 15.44 4.67
N GLU A 112 -5.98 16.64 4.35
CA GLU A 112 -6.26 17.35 3.11
C GLU A 112 -5.16 17.08 2.08
N PHE A 113 -5.55 16.69 0.87
CA PHE A 113 -4.64 16.52 -0.26
C PHE A 113 -4.88 17.61 -1.29
N ILE A 114 -3.93 18.49 -1.48
CA ILE A 114 -4.02 19.65 -2.35
C ILE A 114 -3.21 19.41 -3.63
N MET A 115 -3.92 19.29 -4.76
CA MET A 115 -3.31 19.13 -6.07
C MET A 115 -3.02 20.48 -6.71
N HIS A 116 -1.75 20.80 -6.91
CA HIS A 116 -1.33 22.00 -7.60
C HIS A 116 -1.14 21.71 -9.10
N GLY A 117 -2.22 21.87 -9.84
CA GLY A 117 -2.26 21.63 -11.27
C GLY A 117 -3.12 20.42 -11.65
N ARG A 118 -3.07 20.07 -12.92
CA ARG A 118 -3.87 18.98 -13.48
C ARG A 118 -3.15 17.67 -13.31
N MET A 119 -3.60 16.87 -12.35
CA MET A 119 -3.07 15.55 -12.08
C MET A 119 -4.14 14.64 -11.48
N GLN A 120 -3.96 13.34 -11.61
CA GLN A 120 -4.80 12.36 -10.95
C GLN A 120 -4.28 12.10 -9.52
N PRO A 121 -5.13 12.26 -8.50
CA PRO A 121 -4.71 12.10 -7.11
C PRO A 121 -4.24 10.68 -6.79
N PHE A 122 -5.06 9.67 -7.08
CA PHE A 122 -4.78 8.28 -6.81
C PHE A 122 -5.11 7.42 -8.03
N THR A 123 -4.14 6.67 -8.49
CA THR A 123 -4.31 5.74 -9.61
C THR A 123 -3.97 4.33 -9.15
N PHE A 124 -4.92 3.42 -9.33
CA PHE A 124 -4.78 2.01 -8.98
C PHE A 124 -4.62 1.18 -10.25
N SER A 125 -3.52 0.46 -10.36
CA SER A 125 -3.25 -0.43 -11.49
C SER A 125 -2.82 -1.80 -10.98
N ARG A 126 -3.48 -2.86 -11.47
CA ARG A 126 -3.16 -4.25 -11.11
C ARG A 126 -3.15 -4.51 -9.60
N VAL A 127 -4.13 -3.95 -8.89
CA VAL A 127 -4.34 -4.18 -7.46
C VAL A 127 -5.29 -5.35 -7.30
N LEU A 128 -4.85 -6.43 -6.66
CA LEU A 128 -5.63 -7.66 -6.52
C LEU A 128 -6.70 -7.57 -5.41
N ARG A 129 -6.50 -6.75 -4.41
CA ARG A 129 -7.46 -6.52 -3.34
C ARG A 129 -7.38 -5.08 -2.85
N ARG A 130 -8.52 -4.39 -2.81
CA ARG A 130 -8.62 -3.04 -2.25
C ARG A 130 -9.25 -3.13 -0.88
N ARG A 131 -8.65 -2.51 0.12
CA ARG A 131 -9.34 -2.16 1.34
C ARG A 131 -9.51 -0.65 1.40
N THR A 132 -10.60 -0.23 1.96
CA THR A 132 -11.20 1.10 1.91
C THR A 132 -10.25 2.24 2.30
N LEU A 133 -10.42 3.38 1.61
CA LEU A 133 -9.96 4.69 2.07
C LEU A 133 -10.87 5.13 3.22
N SER A 134 -10.34 5.34 4.39
CA SER A 134 -11.03 5.97 5.53
C SER A 134 -10.42 7.32 5.89
#